data_57e6e88dbefbcd8d27305a9aba7cc84d
#
_entry.id   57e6e88dbefbcd8d27305a9aba7cc84d
#
_cell.length_a   1.000
_cell.length_b   1.000
_cell.length_c   1.000
_cell.angle_alpha   90.00
_cell.angle_beta   90.00
_cell.angle_gamma   90.00
#
_symmetry.space_group_name_H-M   'P 1'
#
loop_
_entity.id
_entity.type
_entity.pdbx_description
1 polymer ?
#
loop_
_entity_poly.entity_id
_entity_poly.type
_entity_poly.pdbx_seq_one_letter_code
_entity_poly.pdbx_strand_id
1 'polypeptide(L)'
;MTQDRRIRKSQQPIKTAFIDLLQKYDFNDVTVQQISDLADIIRDTFYTHYLDKFDLLDKMEDEHVDIVRNFSKESKKSSGGKFSTEDLRHIMESLITHIEENITFYQLMFKIGTEFRLHEKLYGLLMNYLNSFTNLDGDISGIPFSYFMSYVSGAGLSFLRHWVEDGNRIPKEDLIQYFYDIVNNGPATIIQREINK
;
A
#
# COMPACT_ATOMS: atom_id res chain seq x y z
N MET A 1 -15.91 24.45 13.24
CA MET A 1 -14.53 24.56 12.67
C MET A 1 -13.38 24.41 13.67
N THR A 2 -13.55 24.61 14.97
CA THR A 2 -12.48 24.54 15.99
C THR A 2 -12.22 23.14 16.53
N GLN A 3 -13.21 22.25 16.56
CA GLN A 3 -13.10 20.90 17.13
C GLN A 3 -12.31 19.95 16.21
N ASP A 4 -12.53 20.01 14.91
CA ASP A 4 -11.84 19.19 13.89
C ASP A 4 -10.31 19.47 13.86
N ARG A 5 -9.92 20.74 14.05
CA ARG A 5 -8.49 21.13 14.08
C ARG A 5 -7.76 20.69 15.36
N ARG A 6 -8.47 20.56 16.50
CA ARG A 6 -7.91 20.04 17.76
C ARG A 6 -7.77 18.51 17.70
N ILE A 7 -8.75 17.85 17.10
CA ILE A 7 -8.78 16.41 16.88
C ILE A 7 -7.59 16.00 16.01
N ARG A 8 -7.38 16.65 14.86
CA ARG A 8 -6.22 16.38 13.98
C ARG A 8 -4.88 16.68 14.65
N LYS A 9 -4.79 17.69 15.53
CA LYS A 9 -3.57 18.03 16.24
C LYS A 9 -3.10 16.95 17.21
N SER A 10 -4.00 16.18 17.81
CA SER A 10 -3.66 15.11 18.75
C SER A 10 -3.44 13.76 18.08
N GLN A 11 -3.95 13.51 16.88
CA GLN A 11 -3.78 12.25 16.17
C GLN A 11 -2.34 12.05 15.65
N GLN A 12 -1.72 13.12 15.11
CA GLN A 12 -0.38 13.00 14.53
C GLN A 12 0.69 12.61 15.54
N PRO A 13 0.78 13.22 16.75
CA PRO A 13 1.69 12.76 17.80
C PRO A 13 1.48 11.29 18.19
N ILE A 14 0.22 10.83 18.27
CA ILE A 14 -0.10 9.43 18.59
C ILE A 14 0.46 8.49 17.51
N LYS A 15 0.24 8.80 16.23
CA LYS A 15 0.73 7.99 15.12
C LYS A 15 2.26 7.96 15.06
N THR A 16 2.90 9.11 15.25
CA THR A 16 4.37 9.20 15.29
C THR A 16 4.93 8.37 16.44
N ALA A 17 4.40 8.53 17.65
CA ALA A 17 4.82 7.76 18.82
C ALA A 17 4.63 6.25 18.61
N PHE A 18 3.53 5.85 17.97
CA PHE A 18 3.27 4.45 17.68
C PHE A 18 4.29 3.86 16.69
N ILE A 19 4.60 4.56 15.61
CA ILE A 19 5.65 4.16 14.64
C ILE A 19 7.02 4.07 15.31
N ASP A 20 7.39 5.04 16.15
CA ASP A 20 8.66 5.05 16.87
C ASP A 20 8.80 3.88 17.85
N LEU A 21 7.69 3.46 18.48
CA LEU A 21 7.66 2.28 19.33
C LEU A 21 7.78 0.99 18.52
N LEU A 22 7.09 0.88 17.37
CA LEU A 22 7.15 -0.30 16.50
C LEU A 22 8.53 -0.51 15.87
N GLN A 23 9.35 0.52 15.76
CA GLN A 23 10.76 0.37 15.35
C GLN A 23 11.62 -0.33 16.42
N LYS A 24 11.24 -0.25 17.70
CA LYS A 24 12.02 -0.70 18.85
C LYS A 24 11.49 -1.97 19.49
N TYR A 25 10.18 -2.18 19.41
CA TYR A 25 9.47 -3.26 20.11
C TYR A 25 8.59 -4.02 19.11
N ASP A 26 8.33 -5.28 19.42
CA ASP A 26 7.33 -6.03 18.70
C ASP A 26 5.92 -5.46 18.97
N PHE A 27 5.04 -5.56 17.98
CA PHE A 27 3.69 -4.99 18.06
C PHE A 27 2.95 -5.44 19.33
N ASN A 28 3.09 -6.73 19.71
CA ASN A 28 2.41 -7.27 20.88
C ASN A 28 2.87 -6.61 22.19
N ASP A 29 4.12 -6.17 22.27
CA ASP A 29 4.73 -5.57 23.45
C ASP A 29 4.42 -4.06 23.58
N VAL A 30 3.96 -3.41 22.52
CA VAL A 30 3.56 -2.01 22.54
C VAL A 30 2.23 -1.85 23.28
N THR A 31 2.17 -0.90 24.23
CA THR A 31 0.98 -0.59 25.03
C THR A 31 0.46 0.82 24.77
N VAL A 32 -0.85 1.03 25.02
CA VAL A 32 -1.46 2.38 24.94
C VAL A 32 -0.79 3.35 25.92
N GLN A 33 -0.30 2.87 27.08
CA GLN A 33 0.44 3.71 28.02
C GLN A 33 1.73 4.25 27.38
N GLN A 34 2.55 3.39 26.80
CA GLN A 34 3.80 3.79 26.13
C GLN A 34 3.54 4.78 24.99
N ILE A 35 2.49 4.53 24.19
CA ILE A 35 2.09 5.43 23.09
C ILE A 35 1.72 6.81 23.66
N SER A 36 0.89 6.85 24.73
CA SER A 36 0.44 8.10 25.33
C SER A 36 1.59 8.88 25.96
N ASP A 37 2.48 8.19 26.66
CA ASP A 37 3.66 8.80 27.29
C ASP A 37 4.59 9.41 26.25
N LEU A 38 4.86 8.67 25.16
CA LEU A 38 5.73 9.16 24.09
C LEU A 38 5.09 10.29 23.26
N ALA A 39 3.76 10.27 23.12
CA ALA A 39 2.99 11.31 22.42
C ALA A 39 2.74 12.56 23.26
N ASP A 40 3.18 12.57 24.55
CA ASP A 40 2.92 13.63 25.54
C ASP A 40 1.42 13.95 25.69
N ILE A 41 0.60 12.90 25.85
CA ILE A 41 -0.85 13.01 26.06
C ILE A 41 -1.31 12.15 27.24
N ILE A 42 -2.45 12.48 27.82
CA ILE A 42 -3.12 11.58 28.75
C ILE A 42 -3.87 10.46 28.00
N ARG A 43 -3.98 9.27 28.61
CA ARG A 43 -4.65 8.10 27.99
C ARG A 43 -6.07 8.38 27.52
N ASP A 44 -6.81 9.22 28.23
CA ASP A 44 -8.17 9.60 27.84
C ASP A 44 -8.18 10.30 26.47
N THR A 45 -7.14 11.07 26.15
CA THR A 45 -6.97 11.67 24.82
C THR A 45 -6.76 10.61 23.74
N PHE A 46 -5.98 9.56 24.03
CA PHE A 46 -5.86 8.42 23.11
C PHE A 46 -7.22 7.79 22.85
N TYR A 47 -7.97 7.47 23.91
CA TYR A 47 -9.27 6.81 23.79
C TYR A 47 -10.38 7.67 23.18
N THR A 48 -10.19 9.00 23.04
CA THR A 48 -11.09 9.83 22.23
C THR A 48 -10.94 9.59 20.73
N HIS A 49 -9.83 9.00 20.29
CA HIS A 49 -9.50 8.78 18.87
C HIS A 49 -9.52 7.31 18.46
N TYR A 50 -9.06 6.44 19.35
CA TYR A 50 -8.81 5.02 19.08
C TYR A 50 -9.29 4.16 20.23
N LEU A 51 -9.91 3.00 19.89
CA LEU A 51 -10.37 2.03 20.90
C LEU A 51 -9.18 1.35 21.59
N ASP A 52 -8.16 1.03 20.82
CA ASP A 52 -6.91 0.39 21.25
C ASP A 52 -5.82 0.55 20.19
N LYS A 53 -4.67 -0.11 20.36
CA LYS A 53 -3.56 -0.09 19.39
C LYS A 53 -3.89 -0.78 18.06
N PHE A 54 -4.84 -1.72 18.05
CA PHE A 54 -5.28 -2.40 16.83
C PHE A 54 -6.14 -1.47 15.99
N ASP A 55 -7.08 -0.74 16.60
CA ASP A 55 -7.89 0.29 15.94
C ASP A 55 -7.03 1.45 15.42
N LEU A 56 -5.99 1.85 16.17
CA LEU A 56 -5.01 2.83 15.69
C LEU A 56 -4.31 2.34 14.43
N LEU A 57 -3.80 1.11 14.44
CA LEU A 57 -3.12 0.53 13.28
C LEU A 57 -4.06 0.40 12.08
N ASP A 58 -5.27 -0.13 12.28
CA ASP A 58 -6.27 -0.32 11.22
C ASP A 58 -6.63 1.02 10.55
N LYS A 59 -6.83 2.08 11.33
CA LYS A 59 -7.08 3.43 10.81
C LYS A 59 -5.88 4.02 10.07
N MET A 60 -4.65 3.75 10.53
CA MET A 60 -3.45 4.17 9.80
C MET A 60 -3.35 3.45 8.46
N GLU A 61 -3.59 2.15 8.42
CA GLU A 61 -3.64 1.39 7.17
C GLU A 61 -4.72 1.93 6.22
N ASP A 62 -5.94 2.21 6.73
CA ASP A 62 -7.03 2.76 5.93
C ASP A 62 -6.68 4.11 5.30
N GLU A 63 -5.99 4.98 6.01
CA GLU A 63 -5.53 6.27 5.47
C GLU A 63 -4.60 6.08 4.26
N HIS A 64 -3.62 5.17 4.35
CA HIS A 64 -2.71 4.86 3.25
C HIS A 64 -3.45 4.19 2.08
N VAL A 65 -4.36 3.27 2.36
CA VAL A 65 -5.20 2.59 1.37
C VAL A 65 -6.12 3.57 0.64
N ASP A 66 -6.69 4.56 1.35
CA ASP A 66 -7.54 5.59 0.74
C ASP A 66 -6.77 6.51 -0.20
N ILE A 67 -5.51 6.84 0.13
CA ILE A 67 -4.63 7.60 -0.77
C ILE A 67 -4.40 6.79 -2.07
N VAL A 68 -4.03 5.52 -1.96
CA VAL A 68 -3.82 4.63 -3.12
C VAL A 68 -5.12 4.46 -3.94
N ARG A 69 -6.27 4.35 -3.27
CA ARG A 69 -7.59 4.29 -3.93
C ARG A 69 -7.87 5.53 -4.78
N ASN A 70 -7.45 6.69 -4.32
CA ASN A 70 -7.65 7.94 -5.05
C ASN A 70 -6.81 8.00 -6.34
N PHE A 71 -5.57 7.48 -6.34
CA PHE A 71 -4.75 7.37 -7.56
C PHE A 71 -5.48 6.57 -8.65
N SER A 72 -6.07 5.43 -8.29
CA SER A 72 -6.83 4.60 -9.23
C SER A 72 -8.10 5.28 -9.76
N LYS A 73 -8.78 6.08 -8.93
CA LYS A 73 -9.96 6.83 -9.35
C LYS A 73 -9.63 7.98 -10.31
N GLU A 74 -8.54 8.68 -10.06
CA GLU A 74 -8.07 9.78 -10.90
C GLU A 74 -7.64 9.28 -12.28
N SER A 75 -6.90 8.19 -12.32
CA SER A 75 -6.50 7.51 -13.54
C SER A 75 -7.71 7.10 -14.40
N LYS A 76 -8.72 6.45 -13.80
CA LYS A 76 -9.95 6.07 -14.51
C LYS A 76 -10.71 7.25 -15.11
N LYS A 77 -10.70 8.41 -14.47
CA LYS A 77 -11.34 9.61 -15.02
C LYS A 77 -10.60 10.12 -16.25
N SER A 78 -9.27 10.07 -16.23
CA SER A 78 -8.42 10.56 -17.32
C SER A 78 -8.57 9.71 -18.59
N SER A 79 -8.70 8.38 -18.45
CA SER A 79 -8.80 7.43 -19.57
C SER A 79 -10.24 7.19 -20.08
N GLY A 80 -11.23 7.86 -19.50
CA GLY A 80 -12.64 7.62 -19.85
C GLY A 80 -13.11 6.19 -19.55
N GLY A 81 -12.48 5.53 -18.56
CA GLY A 81 -12.82 4.18 -18.09
C GLY A 81 -12.21 3.04 -18.91
N LYS A 82 -11.34 3.32 -19.87
CA LYS A 82 -10.59 2.30 -20.61
C LYS A 82 -9.28 2.00 -19.91
N PHE A 83 -8.83 0.75 -19.98
CA PHE A 83 -7.49 0.39 -19.52
C PHE A 83 -6.44 0.95 -20.48
N SER A 84 -5.43 1.58 -19.93
CA SER A 84 -4.26 2.08 -20.64
C SER A 84 -3.01 1.71 -19.85
N THR A 85 -1.95 1.29 -20.55
CA THR A 85 -0.66 1.02 -19.92
C THR A 85 -0.01 2.29 -19.35
N GLU A 86 -0.34 3.46 -19.93
CA GLU A 86 0.10 4.76 -19.41
C GLU A 86 -0.60 5.09 -18.09
N ASP A 87 -1.91 4.80 -17.96
CA ASP A 87 -2.62 4.96 -16.68
C ASP A 87 -2.02 4.06 -15.59
N LEU A 88 -1.66 2.82 -15.95
CA LEU A 88 -0.97 1.92 -15.03
C LEU A 88 0.37 2.51 -14.58
N ARG A 89 1.14 3.10 -15.49
CA ARG A 89 2.39 3.77 -15.18
C ARG A 89 2.19 4.91 -14.18
N HIS A 90 1.22 5.78 -14.40
CA HIS A 90 0.90 6.89 -13.48
C HIS A 90 0.43 6.42 -12.11
N ILE A 91 -0.39 5.35 -12.06
CA ILE A 91 -0.79 4.74 -10.78
C ILE A 91 0.45 4.22 -10.04
N MET A 92 1.36 3.54 -10.73
CA MET A 92 2.58 3.01 -10.13
C MET A 92 3.53 4.12 -9.67
N GLU A 93 3.71 5.18 -10.45
CA GLU A 93 4.51 6.36 -10.06
C GLU A 93 3.97 6.99 -8.77
N SER A 94 2.65 7.21 -8.71
CA SER A 94 1.99 7.77 -7.53
C SER A 94 2.10 6.84 -6.31
N LEU A 95 1.89 5.54 -6.51
CA LEU A 95 1.99 4.53 -5.46
C LEU A 95 3.41 4.43 -4.90
N ILE A 96 4.42 4.29 -5.78
CA ILE A 96 5.82 4.14 -5.36
C ILE A 96 6.33 5.42 -4.67
N THR A 97 5.95 6.60 -5.16
CA THR A 97 6.27 7.87 -4.50
C THR A 97 5.64 7.93 -3.10
N HIS A 98 4.38 7.56 -2.98
CA HIS A 98 3.70 7.52 -1.67
C HIS A 98 4.36 6.52 -0.70
N ILE A 99 4.76 5.34 -1.19
CA ILE A 99 5.48 4.34 -0.38
C ILE A 99 6.85 4.89 0.06
N GLU A 100 7.59 5.54 -0.84
CA GLU A 100 8.90 6.12 -0.53
C GLU A 100 8.80 7.20 0.56
N GLU A 101 7.83 8.10 0.45
CA GLU A 101 7.57 9.14 1.45
C GLU A 101 7.16 8.58 2.82
N ASN A 102 6.61 7.36 2.85
CA ASN A 102 6.13 6.68 4.06
C ASN A 102 6.84 5.35 4.31
N ILE A 103 8.09 5.23 3.88
CA ILE A 103 8.83 3.96 3.80
C ILE A 103 8.88 3.21 5.14
N THR A 104 9.09 3.92 6.24
CA THR A 104 9.14 3.35 7.59
C THR A 104 7.83 2.65 7.95
N PHE A 105 6.68 3.28 7.63
CA PHE A 105 5.37 2.66 7.84
C PHE A 105 5.25 1.35 7.06
N TYR A 106 5.55 1.35 5.76
CA TYR A 106 5.44 0.16 4.93
C TYR A 106 6.41 -0.95 5.35
N GLN A 107 7.64 -0.62 5.73
CA GLN A 107 8.60 -1.58 6.27
C GLN A 107 8.08 -2.28 7.53
N LEU A 108 7.48 -1.51 8.45
CA LEU A 108 6.88 -2.05 9.67
C LEU A 108 5.68 -2.94 9.34
N MET A 109 4.80 -2.53 8.43
CA MET A 109 3.62 -3.31 8.04
C MET A 109 4.02 -4.65 7.40
N PHE A 110 5.00 -4.67 6.53
CA PHE A 110 5.49 -5.91 5.94
C PHE A 110 6.25 -6.80 6.95
N LYS A 111 6.94 -6.20 7.94
CA LYS A 111 7.59 -6.94 9.02
C LYS A 111 6.58 -7.59 9.97
N ILE A 112 5.52 -6.90 10.33
CA ILE A 112 4.46 -7.39 11.21
C ILE A 112 3.68 -8.55 10.52
N GLY A 113 3.63 -8.55 9.19
CA GLY A 113 3.15 -9.69 8.39
C GLY A 113 1.63 -9.79 8.28
N THR A 114 1.14 -11.03 8.16
CA THR A 114 -0.27 -11.34 7.86
C THR A 114 -1.27 -11.05 8.99
N GLU A 115 -0.81 -10.68 10.16
CA GLU A 115 -1.67 -10.29 11.28
C GLU A 115 -2.43 -8.99 11.00
N PHE A 116 -1.96 -8.20 10.03
CA PHE A 116 -2.54 -6.91 9.67
C PHE A 116 -3.03 -6.89 8.22
N ARG A 117 -4.15 -6.24 8.01
CA ARG A 117 -4.94 -6.30 6.78
C ARG A 117 -4.42 -5.42 5.63
N LEU A 118 -3.27 -4.76 5.75
CA LEU A 118 -2.76 -3.88 4.67
C LEU A 118 -2.64 -4.66 3.35
N HIS A 119 -2.09 -5.87 3.39
CA HIS A 119 -2.00 -6.73 2.20
C HIS A 119 -3.38 -7.05 1.60
N GLU A 120 -4.35 -7.44 2.43
CA GLU A 120 -5.73 -7.73 1.99
C GLU A 120 -6.42 -6.47 1.45
N LYS A 121 -6.21 -5.32 2.09
CA LYS A 121 -6.77 -4.04 1.67
C LYS A 121 -6.21 -3.61 0.30
N LEU A 122 -4.90 -3.74 0.08
CA LEU A 122 -4.26 -3.46 -1.21
C LEU A 122 -4.70 -4.45 -2.29
N TYR A 123 -4.81 -5.73 -1.96
CA TYR A 123 -5.38 -6.74 -2.86
C TYR A 123 -6.82 -6.38 -3.25
N GLY A 124 -7.67 -6.00 -2.30
CA GLY A 124 -9.03 -5.57 -2.55
C GLY A 124 -9.12 -4.34 -3.47
N LEU A 125 -8.22 -3.38 -3.34
CA LEU A 125 -8.14 -2.23 -4.25
C LEU A 125 -7.78 -2.66 -5.67
N LEU A 126 -6.77 -3.49 -5.83
CA LEU A 126 -6.34 -4.01 -7.13
C LEU A 126 -7.46 -4.84 -7.77
N MET A 127 -8.10 -5.71 -6.99
CA MET A 127 -9.24 -6.51 -7.44
C MET A 127 -10.39 -5.63 -7.94
N ASN A 128 -10.78 -4.61 -7.19
CA ASN A 128 -11.86 -3.68 -7.59
C ASN A 128 -11.49 -2.87 -8.85
N TYR A 129 -10.22 -2.49 -8.99
CA TYR A 129 -9.74 -1.80 -10.18
C TYR A 129 -9.80 -2.71 -11.41
N LEU A 130 -9.23 -3.90 -11.35
CA LEU A 130 -9.11 -4.83 -12.47
C LEU A 130 -10.43 -5.52 -12.83
N ASN A 131 -11.31 -5.78 -11.84
CA ASN A 131 -12.64 -6.34 -12.09
C ASN A 131 -13.49 -5.48 -13.04
N SER A 132 -13.24 -4.19 -13.09
CA SER A 132 -13.95 -3.29 -14.03
C SER A 132 -13.57 -3.49 -15.51
N PHE A 133 -12.59 -4.34 -15.81
CA PHE A 133 -12.13 -4.69 -17.16
C PHE A 133 -12.48 -6.13 -17.55
N THR A 134 -13.22 -6.87 -16.71
CA THR A 134 -13.72 -8.20 -17.06
C THR A 134 -14.82 -8.12 -18.13
N ASN A 135 -14.93 -9.18 -18.94
CA ASN A 135 -16.05 -9.38 -19.85
C ASN A 135 -17.33 -9.83 -19.11
N LEU A 136 -18.41 -10.09 -19.85
CA LEU A 136 -19.70 -10.52 -19.29
C LEU A 136 -19.63 -11.91 -18.58
N ASP A 137 -18.67 -12.74 -18.97
CA ASP A 137 -18.45 -14.07 -18.38
C ASP A 137 -17.56 -14.03 -17.13
N GLY A 138 -17.07 -12.83 -16.75
CA GLY A 138 -16.19 -12.64 -15.60
C GLY A 138 -14.73 -13.02 -15.88
N ASP A 139 -14.31 -13.00 -17.15
CA ASP A 139 -12.98 -13.35 -17.60
C ASP A 139 -12.20 -12.13 -18.13
N ILE A 140 -10.88 -12.25 -18.16
CA ILE A 140 -9.96 -11.35 -18.87
C ILE A 140 -9.29 -12.17 -19.99
N SER A 141 -9.66 -11.93 -21.24
CA SER A 141 -9.14 -12.65 -22.41
C SER A 141 -9.26 -14.19 -22.31
N GLY A 142 -10.36 -14.68 -21.75
CA GLY A 142 -10.61 -16.12 -21.55
C GLY A 142 -9.91 -16.73 -20.34
N ILE A 143 -9.23 -15.91 -19.53
CA ILE A 143 -8.64 -16.35 -18.25
C ILE A 143 -9.63 -16.01 -17.13
N PRO A 144 -10.08 -16.98 -16.33
CA PRO A 144 -10.95 -16.69 -15.21
C PRO A 144 -10.32 -15.67 -14.28
N PHE A 145 -11.08 -14.64 -13.88
CA PHE A 145 -10.58 -13.48 -13.14
C PHE A 145 -9.84 -13.85 -11.85
N SER A 146 -10.26 -14.90 -11.16
CA SER A 146 -9.59 -15.37 -9.94
C SER A 146 -8.14 -15.82 -10.18
N TYR A 147 -7.88 -16.53 -11.29
CA TYR A 147 -6.52 -16.95 -11.66
C TYR A 147 -5.67 -15.76 -12.13
N PHE A 148 -6.27 -14.87 -12.94
CA PHE A 148 -5.60 -13.65 -13.37
C PHE A 148 -5.18 -12.81 -12.15
N MET A 149 -6.09 -12.59 -11.19
CA MET A 149 -5.82 -11.84 -9.96
C MET A 149 -4.77 -12.49 -9.09
N SER A 150 -4.80 -13.81 -8.93
CA SER A 150 -3.80 -14.54 -8.16
C SER A 150 -2.38 -14.31 -8.67
N TYR A 151 -2.20 -14.31 -9.99
CA TYR A 151 -0.90 -14.04 -10.62
C TYR A 151 -0.50 -12.57 -10.48
N VAL A 152 -1.37 -11.64 -10.86
CA VAL A 152 -1.04 -10.20 -10.91
C VAL A 152 -0.80 -9.64 -9.52
N SER A 153 -1.66 -9.98 -8.55
CA SER A 153 -1.50 -9.49 -7.17
C SER A 153 -0.27 -10.09 -6.49
N GLY A 154 -0.02 -11.38 -6.69
CA GLY A 154 1.14 -12.04 -6.12
C GLY A 154 2.44 -11.44 -6.65
N ALA A 155 2.55 -11.26 -7.96
CA ALA A 155 3.72 -10.64 -8.58
C ALA A 155 3.91 -9.18 -8.16
N GLY A 156 2.84 -8.36 -8.25
CA GLY A 156 2.90 -6.94 -7.95
C GLY A 156 3.22 -6.64 -6.48
N LEU A 157 2.53 -7.31 -5.56
CA LEU A 157 2.76 -7.11 -4.11
C LEU A 157 4.13 -7.64 -3.67
N SER A 158 4.59 -8.80 -4.21
CA SER A 158 5.92 -9.31 -3.93
C SER A 158 7.03 -8.40 -4.46
N PHE A 159 6.82 -7.80 -5.63
CA PHE A 159 7.76 -6.85 -6.23
C PHE A 159 7.91 -5.59 -5.37
N LEU A 160 6.81 -4.99 -4.94
CA LEU A 160 6.80 -3.82 -4.06
C LEU A 160 7.41 -4.14 -2.68
N ARG A 161 7.03 -5.30 -2.11
CA ARG A 161 7.56 -5.74 -0.82
C ARG A 161 9.07 -5.90 -0.87
N HIS A 162 9.59 -6.56 -1.93
CA HIS A 162 11.04 -6.72 -2.11
C HIS A 162 11.75 -5.37 -2.08
N TRP A 163 11.26 -4.38 -2.82
CA TRP A 163 11.84 -3.04 -2.85
C TRP A 163 11.78 -2.32 -1.50
N VAL A 164 10.67 -2.45 -0.77
CA VAL A 164 10.49 -1.83 0.56
C VAL A 164 11.44 -2.42 1.59
N GLU A 165 11.64 -3.76 1.55
CA GLU A 165 12.48 -4.50 2.49
C GLU A 165 13.98 -4.46 2.13
N ASP A 166 14.33 -4.13 0.88
CA ASP A 166 15.72 -4.05 0.41
C ASP A 166 16.46 -2.89 1.07
N GLY A 167 17.50 -3.19 1.84
CA GLY A 167 18.38 -2.19 2.48
C GLY A 167 19.23 -1.39 1.49
N ASN A 168 19.42 -1.90 0.26
CA ASN A 168 20.14 -1.26 -0.84
C ASN A 168 19.24 -1.06 -2.06
N ARG A 169 18.03 -0.54 -1.84
CA ARG A 169 17.02 -0.44 -2.88
C ARG A 169 17.44 0.43 -4.05
N ILE A 170 17.05 -0.03 -5.23
CA ILE A 170 17.23 0.72 -6.48
C ILE A 170 16.42 2.04 -6.44
N PRO A 171 16.81 3.08 -7.22
CA PRO A 171 16.00 4.29 -7.39
C PRO A 171 14.58 3.97 -7.83
N LYS A 172 13.61 4.77 -7.37
CA LYS A 172 12.19 4.54 -7.71
C LYS A 172 11.92 4.61 -9.21
N GLU A 173 12.65 5.45 -9.92
CA GLU A 173 12.57 5.60 -11.38
C GLU A 173 12.89 4.28 -12.09
N ASP A 174 13.94 3.59 -11.64
CA ASP A 174 14.33 2.28 -12.15
C ASP A 174 13.29 1.21 -11.80
N LEU A 175 12.77 1.24 -10.56
CA LEU A 175 11.72 0.33 -10.11
C LEU A 175 10.46 0.45 -10.99
N ILE A 176 10.01 1.67 -11.27
CA ILE A 176 8.85 1.95 -12.12
C ILE A 176 9.10 1.40 -13.52
N GLN A 177 10.28 1.66 -14.09
CA GLN A 177 10.64 1.19 -15.42
C GLN A 177 10.68 -0.34 -15.48
N TYR A 178 11.28 -1.01 -14.50
CA TYR A 178 11.36 -2.47 -14.45
C TYR A 178 9.98 -3.11 -14.29
N PHE A 179 9.13 -2.54 -13.43
CA PHE A 179 7.75 -3.00 -13.30
C PHE A 179 6.99 -2.90 -14.64
N TYR A 180 7.10 -1.73 -15.29
CA TYR A 180 6.46 -1.49 -16.57
C TYR A 180 6.96 -2.46 -17.67
N ASP A 181 8.26 -2.69 -17.74
CA ASP A 181 8.86 -3.63 -18.69
C ASP A 181 8.38 -5.08 -18.43
N ILE A 182 8.33 -5.51 -17.18
CA ILE A 182 7.86 -6.85 -16.80
C ILE A 182 6.37 -7.03 -17.16
N VAL A 183 5.54 -6.05 -16.85
CA VAL A 183 4.09 -6.12 -17.13
C VAL A 183 3.81 -6.15 -18.62
N ASN A 184 4.49 -5.34 -19.43
CA ASN A 184 4.21 -5.24 -20.87
C ASN A 184 4.83 -6.37 -21.70
N ASN A 185 5.98 -6.90 -21.29
CA ASN A 185 6.69 -7.91 -22.08
C ASN A 185 6.51 -9.32 -21.51
N GLY A 186 6.22 -9.44 -20.22
CA GLY A 186 6.20 -10.70 -19.49
C GLY A 186 7.60 -11.28 -19.22
N PRO A 187 7.75 -12.09 -18.17
CA PRO A 187 9.05 -12.64 -17.77
C PRO A 187 9.72 -13.49 -18.87
N ALA A 188 8.95 -14.30 -19.57
CA ALA A 188 9.46 -15.18 -20.63
C ALA A 188 10.11 -14.40 -21.78
N THR A 189 9.48 -13.32 -22.22
CA THR A 189 10.00 -12.47 -23.31
C THR A 189 11.29 -11.75 -22.87
N ILE A 190 11.36 -11.30 -21.61
CA ILE A 190 12.57 -10.65 -21.07
C ILE A 190 13.74 -11.64 -21.07
N ILE A 191 13.53 -12.87 -20.58
CA ILE A 191 14.55 -13.93 -20.58
C ILE A 191 15.00 -14.27 -22.02
N GLN A 192 14.06 -14.42 -22.96
CA GLN A 192 14.40 -14.70 -24.35
C GLN A 192 15.27 -13.61 -24.99
N ARG A 193 15.01 -12.35 -24.68
CA ARG A 193 15.85 -11.22 -25.16
C ARG A 193 17.27 -11.30 -24.64
N GLU A 194 17.47 -11.76 -23.41
CA GLU A 194 18.81 -11.89 -22.83
C GLU A 194 19.61 -13.05 -23.43
N ILE A 195 18.94 -14.16 -23.72
CA ILE A 195 19.58 -15.35 -24.33
C ILE A 195 19.98 -15.07 -25.78
N ASN A 196 19.28 -14.18 -26.49
CA ASN A 196 19.51 -13.88 -27.90
C ASN A 196 20.47 -12.69 -28.12
N LYS A 197 21.10 -12.15 -27.09
CA LYS A 197 22.19 -11.17 -27.16
C LYS A 197 23.53 -11.85 -27.39
#